data_ae8a395825a8d08f6724cd6e6a7a2b76
#
_entry.id   ae8a395825a8d08f6724cd6e6a7a2b76
#
_cell.length_a   1.000
_cell.length_b   1.000
_cell.length_c   1.000
_cell.angle_alpha   90.00
_cell.angle_beta   90.00
_cell.angle_gamma   90.00
#
_symmetry.space_group_name_H-M   'P 1'
#
loop_
_entity.id
_entity.type
_entity.pdbx_description
1 polymer ?
#
loop_
_entity_poly.entity_id
_entity_poly.type
_entity_poly.pdbx_seq_one_letter_code
_entity_poly.pdbx_strand_id
1 'polypeptide(L)'
;GADNIIIKQYFDGAGFQNFNINGTMINDLITTLHGSDSNDWMSAWSDNGVTIKGEGGNDTINGGNGDDILDGGTGNDWLYGGNGNDTYIFGKGYGNDTIEDWGGSSIVKLKDISSSEVTITNLWDSTLEMTVNGTEDKLTINGYKWNQGGYTFEFADGAVGTVNKDTWELE
;
A
#
# COMPACT_ATOMS: atom_id res chain seq x y z
N GLY A 1 4.87 -10.78 -35.10
CA GLY A 1 5.23 -9.71 -34.16
C GLY A 1 4.17 -9.64 -33.09
N ALA A 2 4.57 -9.62 -31.81
CA ALA A 2 3.63 -9.40 -30.72
C ALA A 2 3.26 -7.92 -30.73
N ASP A 3 2.01 -7.63 -31.02
CA ASP A 3 1.48 -6.27 -30.89
C ASP A 3 1.33 -5.96 -29.41
N ASN A 4 2.18 -5.08 -28.91
CA ASN A 4 2.03 -4.55 -27.56
C ASN A 4 0.81 -3.63 -27.55
N ILE A 5 -0.29 -4.07 -26.95
CA ILE A 5 -1.42 -3.20 -26.63
C ILE A 5 -1.06 -2.45 -25.35
N ILE A 6 -0.67 -1.19 -25.46
CA ILE A 6 -0.52 -0.31 -24.31
C ILE A 6 -1.88 0.30 -24.04
N ILE A 7 -2.56 -0.18 -23.02
CA ILE A 7 -3.79 0.43 -22.52
C ILE A 7 -3.36 1.52 -21.53
N LYS A 8 -3.30 2.76 -21.99
CA LYS A 8 -3.21 3.90 -21.09
C LYS A 8 -4.62 4.22 -20.63
N GLN A 9 -4.93 3.82 -19.40
CA GLN A 9 -6.22 4.12 -18.80
C GLN A 9 -6.08 5.36 -17.92
N TYR A 10 -6.77 6.43 -18.30
CA TYR A 10 -7.06 7.54 -17.42
C TYR A 10 -8.19 7.12 -16.47
N PHE A 11 -7.96 7.19 -15.16
CA PHE A 11 -9.00 7.02 -14.17
C PHE A 11 -9.79 8.32 -14.06
N ASP A 12 -11.01 8.34 -14.55
CA ASP A 12 -11.96 9.45 -14.39
C ASP A 12 -13.05 9.14 -13.34
N GLY A 13 -12.72 8.28 -12.35
CA GLY A 13 -13.64 7.90 -11.29
C GLY A 13 -14.64 6.80 -11.65
N ALA A 14 -14.55 6.22 -12.82
CA ALA A 14 -15.35 5.06 -13.22
C ALA A 14 -14.50 3.79 -13.09
N GLY A 15 -14.83 2.92 -12.15
CA GLY A 15 -14.13 1.68 -11.88
C GLY A 15 -13.84 0.83 -13.12
N PHE A 16 -12.98 -0.18 -12.96
CA PHE A 16 -12.53 -1.10 -14.00
C PHE A 16 -13.64 -1.54 -14.96
N GLN A 17 -13.42 -1.32 -16.25
CA GLN A 17 -14.22 -1.92 -17.30
C GLN A 17 -13.54 -3.23 -17.73
N ASN A 18 -14.27 -4.33 -17.72
CA ASN A 18 -13.84 -5.58 -18.30
C ASN A 18 -13.55 -5.39 -19.80
N PHE A 19 -12.32 -5.60 -20.24
CA PHE A 19 -11.96 -5.52 -21.64
C PHE A 19 -12.22 -6.85 -22.34
N ASN A 20 -12.98 -6.80 -23.42
CA ASN A 20 -13.19 -7.96 -24.31
C ASN A 20 -12.40 -7.72 -25.59
N ILE A 21 -11.35 -8.49 -25.81
CA ILE A 21 -10.60 -8.48 -27.08
C ILE A 21 -10.90 -9.79 -27.79
N ASN A 22 -11.56 -9.69 -28.94
CA ASN A 22 -11.93 -10.83 -29.79
C ASN A 22 -12.67 -11.96 -29.06
N GLY A 23 -13.56 -11.60 -28.11
CA GLY A 23 -14.36 -12.58 -27.37
C GLY A 23 -13.66 -13.22 -26.17
N THR A 24 -12.41 -12.83 -25.86
CA THR A 24 -11.68 -13.26 -24.68
C THR A 24 -11.77 -12.15 -23.61
N MET A 25 -12.30 -12.48 -22.45
CA MET A 25 -12.27 -11.59 -21.28
C MET A 25 -10.84 -11.54 -20.75
N ILE A 26 -10.24 -10.36 -20.70
CA ILE A 26 -8.90 -10.15 -20.19
C ILE A 26 -9.00 -9.66 -18.75
N ASN A 27 -9.45 -10.53 -17.86
CA ASN A 27 -9.55 -10.21 -16.43
C ASN A 27 -8.21 -10.40 -15.70
N ASP A 28 -7.27 -11.17 -16.27
CA ASP A 28 -6.05 -11.60 -15.59
C ASP A 28 -4.77 -10.92 -16.10
N LEU A 29 -4.86 -9.94 -17.01
CA LEU A 29 -3.67 -9.37 -17.67
C LEU A 29 -3.16 -8.07 -17.03
N ILE A 30 -3.92 -7.40 -16.20
CA ILE A 30 -3.47 -6.17 -15.56
C ILE A 30 -3.02 -6.50 -14.14
N THR A 31 -1.73 -6.73 -14.00
CA THR A 31 -1.10 -6.97 -12.69
C THR A 31 -0.59 -5.68 -12.04
N THR A 32 -0.51 -4.57 -12.79
CA THR A 32 -0.03 -3.29 -12.29
C THR A 32 -0.91 -2.15 -12.78
N LEU A 33 -1.36 -1.32 -11.83
CA LEU A 33 -2.10 -0.09 -12.07
C LEU A 33 -1.21 1.10 -11.72
N HIS A 34 -1.28 2.15 -12.53
CA HIS A 34 -0.58 3.40 -12.28
C HIS A 34 -1.58 4.55 -12.23
N GLY A 35 -1.47 5.38 -11.19
CA GLY A 35 -2.12 6.68 -11.09
C GLY A 35 -1.37 7.76 -11.86
N SER A 36 -1.52 8.99 -11.41
CA SER A 36 -0.92 10.20 -11.99
C SER A 36 -0.26 11.04 -10.89
N ASP A 37 0.16 12.28 -11.22
CA ASP A 37 0.62 13.25 -10.21
C ASP A 37 -0.54 14.02 -9.53
N SER A 38 -1.78 13.58 -9.70
CA SER A 38 -2.98 14.20 -9.11
C SER A 38 -3.67 13.22 -8.18
N ASN A 39 -4.49 13.73 -7.27
CA ASN A 39 -5.25 12.88 -6.35
C ASN A 39 -6.13 11.90 -7.11
N ASP A 40 -5.85 10.63 -6.98
CA ASP A 40 -6.52 9.55 -7.67
C ASP A 40 -7.35 8.67 -6.71
N TRP A 41 -8.42 8.08 -7.22
CA TRP A 41 -9.13 7.01 -6.56
C TRP A 41 -8.96 5.74 -7.36
N MET A 42 -8.23 4.77 -6.81
CA MET A 42 -7.87 3.53 -7.48
C MET A 42 -8.43 2.34 -6.70
N SER A 43 -9.07 1.40 -7.39
CA SER A 43 -9.58 0.18 -6.74
C SER A 43 -9.46 -1.01 -7.68
N ALA A 44 -8.89 -2.10 -7.17
CA ALA A 44 -8.91 -3.39 -7.83
C ALA A 44 -10.07 -4.23 -7.29
N TRP A 45 -10.74 -4.95 -8.20
CA TRP A 45 -11.82 -5.90 -7.89
C TRP A 45 -11.40 -7.29 -8.34
N SER A 46 -10.18 -7.68 -7.97
CA SER A 46 -9.59 -8.96 -8.36
C SER A 46 -9.43 -9.85 -7.13
N ASP A 47 -9.60 -11.15 -7.31
CA ASP A 47 -9.22 -12.15 -6.31
C ASP A 47 -7.74 -12.56 -6.45
N ASN A 48 -7.07 -12.07 -7.50
CA ASN A 48 -5.62 -12.23 -7.70
C ASN A 48 -4.91 -10.97 -7.23
N GLY A 49 -3.74 -11.12 -6.61
CA GLY A 49 -2.94 -9.99 -6.17
C GLY A 49 -2.56 -9.05 -7.30
N VAL A 50 -2.64 -7.75 -7.04
CA VAL A 50 -2.32 -6.67 -7.98
C VAL A 50 -1.24 -5.76 -7.41
N THR A 51 -0.58 -5.01 -8.29
CA THR A 51 0.30 -3.91 -7.88
C THR A 51 -0.38 -2.60 -8.25
N ILE A 52 -0.54 -1.69 -7.29
CA ILE A 52 -1.12 -0.36 -7.51
C ILE A 52 -0.09 0.68 -7.09
N LYS A 53 0.17 1.64 -7.96
CA LYS A 53 1.05 2.78 -7.71
C LYS A 53 0.29 4.08 -7.90
N GLY A 54 0.17 4.89 -6.84
CA GLY A 54 -0.47 6.20 -6.88
C GLY A 54 0.35 7.21 -7.67
N GLU A 55 1.68 7.11 -7.62
CA GLU A 55 2.69 8.01 -8.17
C GLU A 55 2.79 9.30 -7.35
N GLY A 56 1.87 10.23 -7.48
CA GLY A 56 1.86 11.46 -6.68
C GLY A 56 0.49 12.09 -6.56
N GLY A 57 0.33 12.96 -5.57
CA GLY A 57 -0.98 13.45 -5.18
C GLY A 57 -1.43 12.79 -3.89
N ASN A 58 -2.62 13.12 -3.41
CA ASN A 58 -3.18 12.46 -2.22
C ASN A 58 -4.18 11.42 -2.70
N ASP A 59 -3.77 10.17 -2.70
CA ASP A 59 -4.48 9.09 -3.35
C ASP A 59 -5.33 8.27 -2.37
N THR A 60 -6.33 7.61 -2.90
CA THR A 60 -7.07 6.57 -2.20
C THR A 60 -6.97 5.28 -3.00
N ILE A 61 -6.30 4.28 -2.44
CA ILE A 61 -5.98 3.02 -3.11
C ILE A 61 -6.60 1.86 -2.36
N ASN A 62 -7.33 1.00 -3.10
CA ASN A 62 -7.95 -0.21 -2.56
C ASN A 62 -7.48 -1.43 -3.38
N GLY A 63 -6.75 -2.34 -2.73
CA GLY A 63 -6.24 -3.59 -3.32
C GLY A 63 -7.35 -4.60 -3.60
N GLY A 64 -8.25 -4.79 -2.64
CA GLY A 64 -9.42 -5.66 -2.78
C GLY A 64 -9.22 -7.03 -2.16
N ASN A 65 -9.20 -8.08 -2.96
CA ASN A 65 -8.88 -9.43 -2.51
C ASN A 65 -7.55 -9.87 -3.12
N GLY A 66 -6.86 -10.80 -2.44
CA GLY A 66 -5.58 -11.32 -2.90
C GLY A 66 -4.39 -10.63 -2.23
N ASP A 67 -3.19 -11.09 -2.52
CA ASP A 67 -1.96 -10.54 -1.93
C ASP A 67 -1.49 -9.36 -2.80
N ASP A 68 -1.77 -8.13 -2.37
CA ASP A 68 -1.58 -6.91 -3.15
C ASP A 68 -0.26 -6.20 -2.82
N ILE A 69 0.21 -5.37 -3.76
CA ILE A 69 1.32 -4.43 -3.52
C ILE A 69 0.80 -3.02 -3.74
N LEU A 70 0.78 -2.21 -2.68
CA LEU A 70 0.27 -0.85 -2.68
C LEU A 70 1.41 0.13 -2.43
N ASP A 71 1.62 1.05 -3.37
CA ASP A 71 2.61 2.12 -3.34
C ASP A 71 1.87 3.44 -3.58
N GLY A 72 1.64 4.22 -2.51
CA GLY A 72 0.96 5.52 -2.62
C GLY A 72 1.80 6.51 -3.41
N GLY A 73 3.11 6.51 -3.19
CA GLY A 73 4.02 7.47 -3.81
C GLY A 73 4.19 8.72 -2.98
N THR A 74 4.23 9.89 -3.63
CA THR A 74 4.38 11.16 -2.91
C THR A 74 3.02 11.79 -2.65
N GLY A 75 2.76 12.19 -1.41
CA GLY A 75 1.52 12.81 -1.00
C GLY A 75 1.05 12.35 0.37
N ASN A 76 -0.23 12.43 0.62
CA ASN A 76 -0.80 11.88 1.85
C ASN A 76 -1.89 10.87 1.43
N ASP A 77 -1.53 9.61 1.47
CA ASP A 77 -2.28 8.55 0.83
C ASP A 77 -3.09 7.71 1.82
N TRP A 78 -4.20 7.16 1.34
CA TRP A 78 -5.00 6.16 2.05
C TRP A 78 -4.90 4.83 1.33
N LEU A 79 -4.32 3.83 2.00
CA LEU A 79 -4.04 2.52 1.45
C LEU A 79 -4.87 1.46 2.16
N TYR A 80 -5.80 0.86 1.43
CA TYR A 80 -6.65 -0.24 1.89
C TYR A 80 -6.18 -1.53 1.22
N GLY A 81 -5.55 -2.44 1.95
CA GLY A 81 -5.13 -3.75 1.41
C GLY A 81 -6.35 -4.61 1.10
N GLY A 82 -7.16 -4.85 2.12
CA GLY A 82 -8.37 -5.65 2.02
C GLY A 82 -8.18 -7.05 2.58
N ASN A 83 -8.46 -8.07 1.79
CA ASN A 83 -8.21 -9.45 2.18
C ASN A 83 -6.92 -9.95 1.50
N GLY A 84 -6.09 -10.65 2.24
CA GLY A 84 -4.84 -11.21 1.72
C GLY A 84 -3.64 -10.80 2.55
N ASN A 85 -2.44 -11.17 2.10
CA ASN A 85 -1.19 -10.75 2.72
C ASN A 85 -0.59 -9.63 1.88
N ASP A 86 -0.86 -8.39 2.26
CA ASP A 86 -0.56 -7.24 1.44
C ASP A 86 0.84 -6.68 1.71
N THR A 87 1.37 -5.99 0.73
CA THR A 87 2.65 -5.29 0.83
C THR A 87 2.44 -3.81 0.60
N TYR A 88 2.79 -3.00 1.58
CA TYR A 88 2.74 -1.54 1.53
C TYR A 88 4.14 -0.99 1.36
N ILE A 89 4.33 -0.10 0.39
CA ILE A 89 5.61 0.56 0.14
C ILE A 89 5.56 1.96 0.75
N PHE A 90 6.56 2.30 1.57
CA PHE A 90 6.71 3.62 2.15
C PHE A 90 8.17 4.08 2.06
N GLY A 91 8.40 5.38 1.89
CA GLY A 91 9.74 5.93 1.72
C GLY A 91 9.87 7.39 2.16
N LYS A 92 11.10 7.90 2.15
CA LYS A 92 11.36 9.32 2.43
C LYS A 92 10.77 10.20 1.33
N GLY A 93 10.09 11.27 1.75
CA GLY A 93 9.39 12.19 0.85
C GLY A 93 8.02 11.70 0.40
N TYR A 94 7.52 10.60 0.98
CA TYR A 94 6.18 10.09 0.68
C TYR A 94 5.10 10.94 1.35
N GLY A 95 5.39 11.60 2.49
CA GLY A 95 4.45 12.42 3.22
C GLY A 95 3.75 11.67 4.34
N ASN A 96 2.44 11.88 4.53
CA ASN A 96 1.70 11.31 5.64
C ASN A 96 0.67 10.29 5.13
N ASP A 97 1.04 9.02 5.16
CA ASP A 97 0.20 7.95 4.64
C ASP A 97 -0.57 7.23 5.74
N THR A 98 -1.70 6.68 5.38
CA THR A 98 -2.54 5.88 6.27
C THR A 98 -2.82 4.52 5.65
N ILE A 99 -2.54 3.46 6.40
CA ILE A 99 -2.87 2.08 6.07
C ILE A 99 -4.09 1.65 6.88
N GLU A 100 -5.05 1.05 6.21
CA GLU A 100 -6.14 0.27 6.81
C GLU A 100 -6.18 -1.12 6.17
N ASP A 101 -5.98 -2.14 6.98
CA ASP A 101 -5.93 -3.52 6.53
C ASP A 101 -6.70 -4.40 7.51
N TRP A 102 -7.65 -5.14 6.99
CA TRP A 102 -8.57 -5.94 7.81
C TRP A 102 -8.22 -7.43 7.85
N GLY A 103 -7.24 -7.89 7.07
CA GLY A 103 -6.92 -9.30 6.98
C GLY A 103 -5.49 -9.64 6.58
N GLY A 104 -5.07 -10.87 6.88
CA GLY A 104 -3.78 -11.39 6.48
C GLY A 104 -2.59 -10.98 7.33
N SER A 105 -1.42 -11.47 6.91
CA SER A 105 -0.11 -11.13 7.48
C SER A 105 0.61 -10.22 6.49
N SER A 106 0.56 -8.91 6.74
CA SER A 106 0.99 -7.92 5.76
C SER A 106 2.41 -7.42 6.01
N ILE A 107 3.04 -6.88 4.98
CA ILE A 107 4.41 -6.37 5.01
C ILE A 107 4.40 -4.87 4.75
N VAL A 108 5.12 -4.12 5.57
CA VAL A 108 5.45 -2.72 5.30
C VAL A 108 6.92 -2.64 4.89
N LYS A 109 7.18 -2.33 3.62
CA LYS A 109 8.53 -2.14 3.07
C LYS A 109 8.94 -0.69 3.13
N LEU A 110 9.95 -0.41 3.94
CA LEU A 110 10.57 0.89 4.13
C LEU A 110 11.77 1.01 3.19
N LYS A 111 11.53 1.44 1.94
CA LYS A 111 12.46 1.28 0.81
C LYS A 111 13.81 2.00 0.95
N ASP A 112 13.84 3.10 1.70
CA ASP A 112 15.03 3.95 1.89
C ASP A 112 15.14 4.49 3.33
N ILE A 113 14.48 3.82 4.27
CA ILE A 113 14.43 4.16 5.69
C ILE A 113 15.08 3.02 6.48
N SER A 114 16.11 3.33 7.26
CA SER A 114 16.77 2.37 8.16
C SER A 114 16.01 2.23 9.48
N SER A 115 16.17 1.11 10.17
CA SER A 115 15.51 0.84 11.44
C SER A 115 15.82 1.86 12.55
N SER A 116 16.99 2.46 12.51
CA SER A 116 17.42 3.52 13.44
C SER A 116 16.85 4.90 13.14
N GLU A 117 16.21 5.07 11.98
CA GLU A 117 15.64 6.35 11.54
C GLU A 117 14.16 6.51 11.88
N VAL A 118 13.56 5.54 12.54
CA VAL A 118 12.12 5.59 12.87
C VAL A 118 11.87 5.74 14.36
N THR A 119 10.76 6.39 14.68
CA THR A 119 10.18 6.43 16.02
C THR A 119 8.75 5.90 15.93
N ILE A 120 8.44 4.91 16.76
CA ILE A 120 7.11 4.29 16.79
C ILE A 120 6.35 4.78 18.01
N THR A 121 5.11 5.19 17.79
CA THR A 121 4.23 5.72 18.82
C THR A 121 2.85 5.07 18.72
N ASN A 122 2.28 4.73 19.85
CA ASN A 122 0.87 4.35 19.92
C ASN A 122 0.01 5.61 19.98
N LEU A 123 -0.86 5.76 19.00
CA LEU A 123 -1.91 6.77 19.00
C LEU A 123 -3.24 6.09 19.32
N TRP A 124 -3.73 6.18 20.55
CA TRP A 124 -5.09 5.72 20.88
C TRP A 124 -5.41 4.26 20.51
N ASP A 125 -5.43 3.41 21.50
CA ASP A 125 -6.04 2.09 21.55
C ASP A 125 -5.62 1.03 20.51
N SER A 126 -5.45 1.35 19.24
CA SER A 126 -5.07 0.40 18.18
C SER A 126 -4.41 1.03 16.96
N THR A 127 -3.98 2.27 17.04
CA THR A 127 -3.32 2.96 15.93
C THR A 127 -1.83 3.08 16.19
N LEU A 128 -1.03 2.55 15.25
CA LEU A 128 0.41 2.71 15.23
C LEU A 128 0.75 3.94 14.37
N GLU A 129 1.58 4.82 14.89
CA GLU A 129 2.21 5.88 14.12
C GLU A 129 3.71 5.65 14.08
N MET A 130 4.28 5.64 12.88
CA MET A 130 5.72 5.63 12.63
C MET A 130 6.11 6.97 12.03
N THR A 131 7.03 7.68 12.67
CA THR A 131 7.61 8.92 12.13
C THR A 131 9.04 8.67 11.67
N VAL A 132 9.44 9.29 10.57
CA VAL A 132 10.80 9.20 10.04
C VAL A 132 11.62 10.37 10.59
N ASN A 133 12.62 10.08 11.37
CA ASN A 133 13.45 11.08 12.07
C ASN A 133 14.12 12.04 11.09
N GLY A 134 13.94 13.34 11.31
CA GLY A 134 14.55 14.39 10.49
C GLY A 134 13.76 14.74 9.22
N THR A 135 12.57 14.18 9.04
CA THR A 135 11.62 14.51 7.96
C THR A 135 10.25 14.87 8.53
N GLU A 136 9.30 15.21 7.66
CA GLU A 136 7.88 15.37 7.99
C GLU A 136 7.08 14.09 7.67
N ASP A 137 7.76 13.03 7.18
CA ASP A 137 7.13 11.80 6.73
C ASP A 137 6.60 10.96 7.89
N LYS A 138 5.42 10.42 7.70
CA LYS A 138 4.70 9.66 8.72
C LYS A 138 3.86 8.56 8.11
N LEU A 139 3.90 7.39 8.72
CA LEU A 139 3.03 6.28 8.40
C LEU A 139 2.11 5.98 9.59
N THR A 140 0.81 6.01 9.34
CA THR A 140 -0.22 5.65 10.31
C THR A 140 -0.83 4.31 9.92
N ILE A 141 -0.92 3.36 10.85
CA ILE A 141 -1.61 2.09 10.63
C ILE A 141 -2.80 2.03 11.57
N ASN A 142 -3.99 2.18 11.01
CA ASN A 142 -5.25 2.07 11.74
C ASN A 142 -5.58 0.61 12.03
N GLY A 143 -6.12 0.35 13.20
CA GLY A 143 -6.53 -1.01 13.58
C GLY A 143 -5.37 -1.98 13.79
N TYR A 144 -4.14 -1.53 14.00
CA TYR A 144 -2.93 -2.36 14.13
C TYR A 144 -3.10 -3.55 15.09
N LYS A 145 -3.77 -3.34 16.24
CA LYS A 145 -4.04 -4.43 17.21
C LYS A 145 -5.06 -5.44 16.73
N TRP A 146 -5.96 -5.05 15.84
CA TRP A 146 -7.10 -5.86 15.41
C TRP A 146 -6.76 -6.75 14.21
N ASN A 147 -5.75 -6.39 13.42
CA ASN A 147 -5.26 -7.25 12.36
C ASN A 147 -4.67 -8.54 12.97
N GLN A 148 -5.32 -9.66 12.72
CA GLN A 148 -4.97 -10.96 13.33
C GLN A 148 -3.64 -11.51 12.82
N GLY A 149 -3.29 -11.23 11.56
CA GLY A 149 -2.03 -11.65 10.95
C GLY A 149 -0.84 -10.77 11.35
N GLY A 150 -1.11 -9.50 11.67
CA GLY A 150 -0.10 -8.51 12.05
C GLY A 150 0.67 -7.94 10.86
N TYR A 151 1.67 -7.14 11.18
CA TYR A 151 2.53 -6.49 10.19
C TYR A 151 3.98 -6.83 10.45
N THR A 152 4.72 -7.12 9.38
CA THR A 152 6.18 -7.22 9.38
C THR A 152 6.75 -5.98 8.71
N PHE A 153 7.73 -5.35 9.33
CA PHE A 153 8.44 -4.18 8.80
C PHE A 153 9.79 -4.61 8.21
N GLU A 154 10.01 -4.31 6.94
CA GLU A 154 11.28 -4.54 6.24
C GLU A 154 11.98 -3.21 5.99
N PHE A 155 13.14 -3.00 6.58
CA PHE A 155 13.91 -1.76 6.50
C PHE A 155 15.01 -1.80 5.43
N ALA A 156 15.42 -0.63 4.96
CA ALA A 156 16.45 -0.49 3.93
C ALA A 156 17.84 -1.01 4.39
N ASP A 157 18.12 -1.03 5.68
CA ASP A 157 19.35 -1.58 6.27
C ASP A 157 19.34 -3.12 6.40
N GLY A 158 18.26 -3.76 5.95
CA GLY A 158 18.06 -5.20 6.02
C GLY A 158 17.50 -5.70 7.35
N ALA A 159 17.22 -4.81 8.30
CA ALA A 159 16.50 -5.17 9.51
C ALA A 159 15.05 -5.58 9.15
N VAL A 160 14.56 -6.59 9.86
CA VAL A 160 13.19 -7.07 9.75
C VAL A 160 12.64 -7.22 11.16
N GLY A 161 11.46 -6.69 11.41
CA GLY A 161 10.88 -6.75 12.75
C GLY A 161 9.37 -6.63 12.75
N THR A 162 8.81 -6.86 13.92
CA THR A 162 7.40 -6.60 14.22
C THR A 162 7.31 -5.59 15.35
N VAL A 163 6.18 -4.92 15.49
CA VAL A 163 5.96 -4.05 16.66
C VAL A 163 5.16 -4.82 17.68
N ASN A 164 5.71 -4.92 18.88
CA ASN A 164 5.02 -5.55 20.00
C ASN A 164 3.74 -4.80 20.34
N LYS A 165 2.60 -5.48 20.33
CA LYS A 165 1.28 -4.88 20.51
C LYS A 165 1.00 -4.34 21.92
N ASP A 166 1.81 -4.74 22.90
CA ASP A 166 1.67 -4.33 24.29
C ASP A 166 2.67 -3.23 24.68
N THR A 167 3.92 -3.32 24.22
CA THR A 167 4.98 -2.35 24.55
C THR A 167 5.16 -1.27 23.50
N TRP A 168 4.72 -1.51 22.26
CA TRP A 168 4.89 -0.64 21.09
C TRP A 168 6.35 -0.43 20.69
N GLU A 169 7.18 -1.39 21.02
CA GLU A 169 8.59 -1.44 20.63
C GLU A 169 8.77 -2.35 19.42
N LEU A 170 9.73 -1.98 18.55
CA LEU A 170 10.15 -2.81 17.42
C LEU A 170 10.95 -4.00 17.97
N GLU A 171 10.59 -5.22 17.58
CA GLU A 171 11.21 -6.50 17.98
C GLU A 171 11.76 -7.23 16.75
#